data_f68a054a78a853e4e53e4c85d3e6d917
#
_entry.id   f68a054a78a853e4e53e4c85d3e6d917
#
_cell.length_a   1.000
_cell.length_b   1.000
_cell.length_c   1.000
_cell.angle_alpha   90.00
_cell.angle_beta   90.00
_cell.angle_gamma   90.00
#
_symmetry.space_group_name_H-M   'P 1'
#
loop_
_entity.id
_entity.type
_entity.pdbx_description
1 polymer ?
#
loop_
_entity_poly.entity_id
_entity_poly.type
_entity_poly.pdbx_seq_one_letter_code
_entity_poly.pdbx_strand_id
1 'polypeptide(L)'
;VKYLLDVDEIWHAGDFGNMAVSDFLASIKPLKGVYGNVDGQDVRKVHPLHQKFQVEGVKVWMTHIGGYPGNYASEIKKSIYTERPSLFISGHSHILKVMPDPKIPGLLPITPGAAGVHGFHHVRTMVKFTVDKNKIGELDVIELAQRGSLENKNILA
;
A
#
# COMPACT_ATOMS: atom_id res chain seq x y z
N VAL A 1 -10.28 8.95 -7.81
CA VAL A 1 -10.32 8.29 -9.14
C VAL A 1 -9.25 8.83 -10.06
N LYS A 2 -9.16 10.17 -10.26
CA LYS A 2 -8.25 10.77 -11.25
C LYS A 2 -6.79 10.26 -11.20
N TYR A 3 -6.25 10.00 -10.02
CA TYR A 3 -4.88 9.49 -9.83
C TYR A 3 -4.73 7.99 -10.07
N LEU A 4 -5.83 7.27 -10.30
CA LEU A 4 -5.85 5.82 -10.55
C LEU A 4 -6.08 5.49 -12.03
N LEU A 5 -6.35 6.47 -12.87
CA LEU A 5 -6.66 6.23 -14.28
C LEU A 5 -5.42 5.92 -15.12
N ASP A 6 -4.29 6.47 -14.77
CA ASP A 6 -3.02 6.37 -15.50
C ASP A 6 -2.03 5.35 -14.88
N VAL A 7 -2.52 4.44 -14.03
CA VAL A 7 -1.74 3.31 -13.51
C VAL A 7 -2.20 1.99 -14.13
N ASP A 8 -1.35 0.99 -14.10
CA ASP A 8 -1.66 -0.36 -14.60
C ASP A 8 -2.33 -1.21 -13.53
N GLU A 9 -1.95 -1.05 -12.27
CA GLU A 9 -2.48 -1.80 -11.13
C GLU A 9 -2.66 -0.90 -9.90
N ILE A 10 -3.58 -1.29 -9.03
CA ILE A 10 -3.78 -0.70 -7.70
C ILE A 10 -3.33 -1.72 -6.66
N TRP A 11 -2.49 -1.28 -5.72
CA TRP A 11 -2.06 -2.10 -4.59
C TRP A 11 -2.55 -1.49 -3.28
N HIS A 12 -3.28 -2.28 -2.49
CA HIS A 12 -3.92 -1.81 -1.26
C HIS A 12 -3.35 -2.53 -0.03
N ALA A 13 -2.74 -1.76 0.86
CA ALA A 13 -2.02 -2.28 2.02
C ALA A 13 -2.92 -2.55 3.26
N GLY A 14 -4.20 -2.89 3.04
CA GLY A 14 -5.15 -3.28 4.09
C GLY A 14 -5.99 -2.15 4.65
N ASP A 15 -6.95 -2.54 5.52
CA ASP A 15 -7.97 -1.65 6.08
C ASP A 15 -8.88 -1.05 4.98
N PHE A 16 -9.47 -1.92 4.17
CA PHE A 16 -10.51 -1.55 3.19
C PHE A 16 -11.76 -0.99 3.88
N GLY A 17 -12.06 -1.51 5.08
CA GLY A 17 -13.24 -1.18 5.84
C GLY A 17 -14.48 -1.96 5.41
N ASN A 18 -14.73 -2.12 4.11
CA ASN A 18 -15.81 -2.95 3.58
C ASN A 18 -15.53 -3.37 2.13
N MET A 19 -16.30 -4.36 1.64
CA MET A 19 -16.14 -4.89 0.28
C MET A 19 -16.45 -3.87 -0.81
N ALA A 20 -17.31 -2.90 -0.57
CA ALA A 20 -17.64 -1.90 -1.60
C ALA A 20 -16.41 -1.07 -2.01
N VAL A 21 -15.47 -0.84 -1.10
CA VAL A 21 -14.19 -0.18 -1.43
C VAL A 21 -13.33 -1.09 -2.32
N SER A 22 -13.23 -2.37 -1.98
CA SER A 22 -12.49 -3.35 -2.79
C SER A 22 -13.08 -3.45 -4.20
N ASP A 23 -14.39 -3.63 -4.31
CA ASP A 23 -15.10 -3.76 -5.59
C ASP A 23 -14.95 -2.49 -6.44
N PHE A 24 -15.05 -1.33 -5.81
CA PHE A 24 -14.85 -0.05 -6.48
C PHE A 24 -13.43 0.10 -7.05
N LEU A 25 -12.40 -0.19 -6.27
CA LEU A 25 -11.02 -0.14 -6.75
C LEU A 25 -10.77 -1.15 -7.87
N ALA A 26 -11.27 -2.37 -7.73
CA ALA A 26 -11.17 -3.42 -8.75
C ALA A 26 -11.91 -3.07 -10.05
N SER A 27 -12.95 -2.24 -9.98
CA SER A 27 -13.64 -1.75 -11.18
C SER A 27 -12.85 -0.72 -11.97
N ILE A 28 -11.86 -0.07 -11.35
CA ILE A 28 -11.01 0.93 -12.00
C ILE A 28 -9.80 0.26 -12.68
N LYS A 29 -9.07 -0.58 -11.94
CA LYS A 29 -7.85 -1.26 -12.39
C LYS A 29 -7.67 -2.60 -11.68
N PRO A 30 -6.87 -3.53 -12.22
CA PRO A 30 -6.47 -4.73 -11.50
C PRO A 30 -6.01 -4.41 -10.09
N LEU A 31 -6.61 -5.06 -9.09
CA LEU A 31 -6.38 -4.80 -7.68
C LEU A 31 -5.62 -5.96 -7.04
N LYS A 32 -4.52 -5.65 -6.38
CA LYS A 32 -3.86 -6.52 -5.39
C LYS A 32 -4.05 -5.91 -4.01
N GLY A 33 -4.54 -6.67 -3.05
CA GLY A 33 -4.77 -6.19 -1.70
C GLY A 33 -4.41 -7.22 -0.65
N VAL A 34 -4.14 -6.76 0.55
CA VAL A 34 -4.09 -7.56 1.77
C VAL A 34 -5.16 -7.07 2.73
N TYR A 35 -5.68 -7.92 3.60
CA TYR A 35 -6.59 -7.43 4.62
C TYR A 35 -5.84 -6.76 5.78
N GLY A 36 -6.50 -5.81 6.43
CA GLY A 36 -6.02 -5.15 7.65
C GLY A 36 -6.76 -5.61 8.90
N ASN A 37 -6.39 -5.03 10.04
CA ASN A 37 -6.97 -5.43 11.33
C ASN A 37 -8.43 -4.99 11.51
N VAL A 38 -8.88 -3.96 10.81
CA VAL A 38 -10.28 -3.52 10.86
C VAL A 38 -11.18 -4.24 9.84
N ASP A 39 -10.60 -4.99 8.91
CA ASP A 39 -11.35 -5.66 7.85
C ASP A 39 -12.12 -6.88 8.37
N GLY A 40 -13.38 -6.98 7.96
CA GLY A 40 -14.29 -8.08 8.28
C GLY A 40 -14.00 -9.36 7.48
N GLN A 41 -14.78 -10.39 7.78
CA GLN A 41 -14.61 -11.71 7.16
C GLN A 41 -14.84 -11.72 5.63
N ASP A 42 -15.68 -10.85 5.12
CA ASP A 42 -15.92 -10.67 3.70
C ASP A 42 -14.67 -10.23 2.94
N VAL A 43 -13.98 -9.21 3.45
CA VAL A 43 -12.70 -8.71 2.90
C VAL A 43 -11.60 -9.77 3.03
N ARG A 44 -11.51 -10.44 4.20
CA ARG A 44 -10.48 -11.47 4.47
C ARG A 44 -10.61 -12.72 3.60
N LYS A 45 -11.80 -13.02 3.09
CA LYS A 45 -12.00 -14.11 2.13
C LYS A 45 -11.44 -13.80 0.74
N VAL A 46 -11.39 -12.54 0.37
CA VAL A 46 -10.93 -12.07 -0.94
C VAL A 46 -9.46 -11.68 -0.92
N HIS A 47 -9.03 -11.02 0.14
CA HIS A 47 -7.67 -10.51 0.29
C HIS A 47 -6.91 -11.31 1.35
N PRO A 48 -5.70 -11.83 1.05
CA PRO A 48 -4.90 -12.59 2.01
C PRO A 48 -4.22 -11.69 3.05
N LEU A 49 -3.66 -12.27 4.10
CA LEU A 49 -2.81 -11.57 5.08
C LEU A 49 -1.53 -11.03 4.45
N HIS A 50 -0.92 -11.80 3.55
CA HIS A 50 0.28 -11.44 2.82
C HIS A 50 0.07 -11.65 1.34
N GLN A 51 0.57 -10.73 0.53
CA GLN A 51 0.75 -10.94 -0.91
C GLN A 51 2.23 -10.92 -1.25
N LYS A 52 2.69 -11.97 -1.90
CA LYS A 52 4.05 -12.09 -2.41
C LYS A 52 3.96 -12.38 -3.90
N PHE A 53 4.53 -11.51 -4.69
CA PHE A 53 4.48 -11.64 -6.16
C PHE A 53 5.71 -11.00 -6.79
N GLN A 54 5.85 -11.19 -8.09
CA GLN A 54 6.91 -10.59 -8.87
C GLN A 54 6.30 -9.81 -10.03
N VAL A 55 6.82 -8.63 -10.27
CA VAL A 55 6.45 -7.78 -11.40
C VAL A 55 7.72 -7.19 -12.00
N GLU A 56 7.88 -7.32 -13.34
CA GLU A 56 9.07 -6.82 -14.06
C GLU A 56 10.41 -7.18 -13.38
N GLY A 57 10.48 -8.38 -12.78
CA GLY A 57 11.67 -8.86 -12.06
C GLY A 57 11.80 -8.39 -10.60
N VAL A 58 10.99 -7.42 -10.16
CA VAL A 58 10.98 -6.93 -8.77
C VAL A 58 10.16 -7.87 -7.89
N LYS A 59 10.76 -8.42 -6.84
CA LYS A 59 10.08 -9.20 -5.83
C LYS A 59 9.35 -8.29 -4.86
N VAL A 60 8.04 -8.43 -4.77
CA VAL A 60 7.18 -7.61 -3.90
C VAL A 60 6.62 -8.46 -2.78
N TRP A 61 6.69 -7.94 -1.57
CA TRP A 61 5.95 -8.47 -0.43
C TRP A 61 5.09 -7.36 0.18
N MET A 62 3.80 -7.58 0.18
CA MET A 62 2.82 -6.67 0.78
C MET A 62 2.13 -7.34 1.96
N THR A 63 1.96 -6.57 3.06
CA THR A 63 1.22 -6.97 4.27
C THR A 63 0.66 -5.72 4.94
N HIS A 64 -0.33 -5.88 5.83
CA HIS A 64 -0.89 -4.71 6.51
C HIS A 64 0.01 -4.24 7.66
N ILE A 65 0.29 -5.11 8.63
CA ILE A 65 1.13 -4.78 9.80
C ILE A 65 2.54 -5.28 9.54
N GLY A 66 3.38 -4.41 8.99
CA GLY A 66 4.74 -4.77 8.59
C GLY A 66 5.85 -4.08 9.37
N GLY A 67 5.60 -2.86 9.83
CA GLY A 67 6.64 -2.02 10.41
C GLY A 67 7.56 -1.39 9.36
N TYR A 68 8.77 -1.06 9.75
CA TYR A 68 9.75 -0.36 8.92
C TYR A 68 11.19 -0.74 9.33
N PRO A 69 12.21 -0.36 8.57
CA PRO A 69 13.62 -0.64 8.91
C PRO A 69 13.98 -0.26 10.34
N GLY A 70 14.52 -1.24 11.07
CA GLY A 70 14.84 -1.10 12.49
C GLY A 70 13.69 -1.41 13.45
N ASN A 71 12.45 -1.42 12.97
CA ASN A 71 11.25 -1.71 13.77
C ASN A 71 10.19 -2.51 13.00
N TYR A 72 10.62 -3.57 12.33
CA TYR A 72 9.68 -4.51 11.71
C TYR A 72 8.82 -5.22 12.75
N ALA A 73 7.58 -5.51 12.39
CA ALA A 73 6.69 -6.34 13.21
C ALA A 73 7.36 -7.70 13.49
N SER A 74 7.14 -8.27 14.68
CA SER A 74 7.81 -9.49 15.14
C SER A 74 7.66 -10.66 14.16
N GLU A 75 6.48 -10.80 13.56
CA GLU A 75 6.15 -11.84 12.58
C GLU A 75 6.90 -11.66 11.26
N ILE A 76 7.19 -10.41 10.89
CA ILE A 76 7.88 -10.06 9.65
C ILE A 76 9.39 -10.14 9.81
N LYS A 77 9.89 -9.76 10.98
CA LYS A 77 11.32 -9.53 11.23
C LYS A 77 12.23 -10.69 10.82
N LYS A 78 11.84 -11.93 11.07
CA LYS A 78 12.66 -13.10 10.68
C LYS A 78 12.60 -13.32 9.18
N SER A 79 11.42 -13.27 8.62
CA SER A 79 11.17 -13.63 7.22
C SER A 79 11.73 -12.59 6.25
N ILE A 80 11.72 -11.29 6.58
CA ILE A 80 12.20 -10.25 5.68
C ILE A 80 13.69 -10.38 5.38
N TYR A 81 14.49 -10.79 6.37
CA TYR A 81 15.93 -11.02 6.21
C TYR A 81 16.23 -12.28 5.39
N THR A 82 15.34 -13.27 5.40
CA THR A 82 15.48 -14.52 4.66
C THR A 82 14.96 -14.38 3.24
N GLU A 83 13.78 -13.82 3.07
CA GLU A 83 13.12 -13.72 1.77
C GLU A 83 13.65 -12.60 0.89
N ARG A 84 14.17 -11.54 1.51
CA ARG A 84 14.81 -10.39 0.84
C ARG A 84 14.00 -9.90 -0.37
N PRO A 85 12.77 -9.39 -0.17
CA PRO A 85 12.04 -8.76 -1.26
C PRO A 85 12.79 -7.50 -1.72
N SER A 86 12.59 -7.10 -2.95
CA SER A 86 13.10 -5.81 -3.46
C SER A 86 12.21 -4.65 -3.02
N LEU A 87 10.91 -4.93 -2.86
CA LEU A 87 9.91 -3.98 -2.43
C LEU A 87 9.08 -4.58 -1.29
N PHE A 88 9.00 -3.89 -0.17
CA PHE A 88 8.17 -4.27 0.96
C PHE A 88 7.15 -3.18 1.27
N ILE A 89 5.86 -3.50 1.13
CA ILE A 89 4.77 -2.54 1.33
C ILE A 89 3.99 -2.90 2.58
N SER A 90 3.82 -1.93 3.46
CA SER A 90 3.00 -2.10 4.67
C SER A 90 2.10 -0.89 4.91
N GLY A 91 0.99 -1.10 5.61
CA GLY A 91 0.04 -0.07 6.03
C GLY A 91 0.04 0.19 7.53
N HIS A 92 -1.14 0.24 8.12
CA HIS A 92 -1.45 0.30 9.55
C HIS A 92 -1.02 1.57 10.29
N SER A 93 0.22 2.02 10.16
CA SER A 93 0.74 3.18 10.90
C SER A 93 0.14 4.51 10.46
N HIS A 94 -0.48 4.57 9.28
CA HIS A 94 -0.94 5.79 8.61
C HIS A 94 0.16 6.83 8.35
N ILE A 95 1.42 6.46 8.56
CA ILE A 95 2.57 7.34 8.35
C ILE A 95 3.15 7.06 6.97
N LEU A 96 3.25 8.09 6.14
CA LEU A 96 3.98 8.01 4.89
C LEU A 96 5.47 7.83 5.18
N LYS A 97 6.06 6.75 4.67
CA LYS A 97 7.49 6.49 4.78
C LYS A 97 7.99 5.71 3.58
N VAL A 98 9.00 6.23 2.93
CA VAL A 98 9.75 5.56 1.86
C VAL A 98 11.22 5.58 2.29
N MET A 99 11.75 4.42 2.68
CA MET A 99 13.07 4.38 3.30
C MET A 99 13.78 3.07 2.97
N PRO A 100 14.88 3.11 2.18
CA PRO A 100 15.71 1.93 1.96
C PRO A 100 16.20 1.33 3.28
N ASP A 101 16.25 -0.01 3.34
CA ASP A 101 16.77 -0.68 4.52
C ASP A 101 18.30 -0.77 4.45
N PRO A 102 19.02 -0.11 5.37
CA PRO A 102 20.49 -0.13 5.35
C PRO A 102 21.07 -1.51 5.66
N LYS A 103 20.31 -2.41 6.26
CA LYS A 103 20.72 -3.78 6.61
C LYS A 103 20.41 -4.80 5.54
N ILE A 104 19.54 -4.48 4.61
CA ILE A 104 19.14 -5.35 3.51
C ILE A 104 19.33 -4.59 2.18
N PRO A 105 20.53 -4.64 1.60
CA PRO A 105 20.78 -3.96 0.33
C PRO A 105 19.79 -4.36 -0.75
N GLY A 106 19.24 -3.36 -1.45
CA GLY A 106 18.25 -3.56 -2.51
C GLY A 106 16.79 -3.66 -2.04
N LEU A 107 16.52 -3.65 -0.73
CA LEU A 107 15.16 -3.59 -0.19
C LEU A 107 14.71 -2.14 -0.03
N LEU A 108 13.56 -1.82 -0.62
CA LEU A 108 12.84 -0.56 -0.44
C LEU A 108 11.52 -0.80 0.31
N PRO A 109 11.44 -0.53 1.60
CA PRO A 109 10.20 -0.45 2.34
C PRO A 109 9.40 0.81 2.01
N ILE A 110 8.09 0.64 1.78
CA ILE A 110 7.13 1.72 1.55
C ILE A 110 5.94 1.56 2.49
N THR A 111 5.63 2.62 3.21
CA THR A 111 4.35 2.80 3.89
C THR A 111 3.67 4.00 3.23
N PRO A 112 2.55 3.82 2.49
CA PRO A 112 1.99 4.89 1.65
C PRO A 112 1.23 5.97 2.42
N GLY A 113 1.18 5.89 3.74
CA GLY A 113 0.27 6.70 4.55
C GLY A 113 -1.14 6.14 4.53
N ALA A 114 -2.13 6.99 4.64
CA ALA A 114 -3.53 6.59 4.60
C ALA A 114 -4.30 7.42 3.56
N ALA A 115 -5.03 6.76 2.68
CA ALA A 115 -5.88 7.39 1.68
C ALA A 115 -7.30 7.66 2.21
N GLY A 116 -7.72 6.97 3.27
CA GLY A 116 -9.01 7.09 3.91
C GLY A 116 -9.17 8.35 4.79
N VAL A 117 -10.37 8.54 5.31
CA VAL A 117 -10.71 9.70 6.17
C VAL A 117 -10.59 9.40 7.67
N HIS A 118 -10.47 8.12 8.03
CA HIS A 118 -10.39 7.68 9.43
C HIS A 118 -8.94 7.39 9.83
N GLY A 119 -8.57 7.75 11.06
CA GLY A 119 -7.24 7.50 11.63
C GLY A 119 -6.61 8.75 12.24
N PHE A 120 -5.32 8.67 12.57
CA PHE A 120 -4.56 9.72 13.26
C PHE A 120 -3.73 10.61 12.30
N HIS A 121 -3.70 10.29 11.03
CA HIS A 121 -2.98 11.08 10.02
C HIS A 121 -3.65 12.45 9.80
N HIS A 122 -2.84 13.44 9.44
CA HIS A 122 -3.33 14.79 9.13
C HIS A 122 -3.62 14.97 7.65
N VAL A 123 -2.82 14.36 6.79
CA VAL A 123 -2.91 14.44 5.34
C VAL A 123 -3.16 13.04 4.77
N ARG A 124 -4.09 12.94 3.85
CA ARG A 124 -4.38 11.71 3.12
C ARG A 124 -3.40 11.57 1.96
N THR A 125 -2.76 10.41 1.85
CA THR A 125 -1.70 10.19 0.85
C THR A 125 -1.86 8.89 0.10
N MET A 126 -1.29 8.85 -1.09
CA MET A 126 -1.00 7.66 -1.88
C MET A 126 0.44 7.75 -2.42
N VAL A 127 1.00 6.62 -2.78
CA VAL A 127 2.30 6.56 -3.46
C VAL A 127 2.09 5.96 -4.85
N LYS A 128 2.61 6.63 -5.87
CA LYS A 128 2.68 6.15 -7.25
C LYS A 128 4.13 5.93 -7.62
N PHE A 129 4.42 4.84 -8.30
CA PHE A 129 5.76 4.54 -8.80
C PHE A 129 5.68 3.65 -10.03
N THR A 130 6.78 3.58 -10.78
CA THR A 130 6.94 2.67 -11.91
C THR A 130 7.81 1.48 -11.54
N VAL A 131 7.55 0.34 -12.18
CA VAL A 131 8.41 -0.84 -12.10
C VAL A 131 8.75 -1.27 -13.53
N ASP A 132 10.02 -1.24 -13.86
CA ASP A 132 10.52 -1.67 -15.18
C ASP A 132 11.90 -2.30 -15.06
N LYS A 133 12.10 -3.46 -15.70
CA LYS A 133 13.42 -4.12 -15.81
C LYS A 133 14.17 -4.22 -14.48
N ASN A 134 13.55 -4.81 -13.48
CA ASN A 134 14.08 -4.99 -12.12
C ASN A 134 14.31 -3.68 -11.33
N LYS A 135 13.76 -2.55 -11.78
CA LYS A 135 13.94 -1.25 -11.12
C LYS A 135 12.61 -0.65 -10.71
N ILE A 136 12.64 0.01 -9.56
CA ILE A 136 11.56 0.87 -9.06
C ILE A 136 11.99 2.29 -9.36
N GLY A 137 11.16 3.05 -10.05
CA GLY A 137 11.43 4.43 -10.46
C GLY A 137 10.21 5.32 -10.37
N GLU A 138 10.40 6.59 -10.70
CA GLU A 138 9.32 7.59 -10.78
C GLU A 138 8.39 7.55 -9.57
N LEU A 139 8.96 7.54 -8.36
CA LEU A 139 8.18 7.46 -7.13
C LEU A 139 7.68 8.86 -6.75
N ASP A 140 6.36 9.01 -6.78
CA ASP A 140 5.64 10.22 -6.43
C ASP A 140 4.76 10.00 -5.20
N VAL A 141 4.76 10.96 -4.29
CA VAL A 141 3.81 11.06 -3.20
C VAL A 141 2.66 11.96 -3.62
N ILE A 142 1.44 11.42 -3.60
CA ILE A 142 0.23 12.14 -3.95
C ILE A 142 -0.49 12.51 -2.66
N GLU A 143 -0.56 13.80 -2.36
CA GLU A 143 -1.42 14.31 -1.30
C GLU A 143 -2.86 14.47 -1.85
N LEU A 144 -3.79 13.73 -1.26
CA LEU A 144 -5.18 13.74 -1.70
C LEU A 144 -5.95 14.91 -1.11
N ALA A 145 -5.88 15.09 0.20
CA ALA A 145 -6.53 16.17 0.95
C ALA A 145 -6.13 16.11 2.44
N GLN A 146 -6.50 17.14 3.20
CA GLN A 146 -6.49 17.08 4.66
C GLN A 146 -7.49 16.03 5.15
N ARG A 147 -7.18 15.35 6.27
CA ARG A 147 -8.12 14.43 6.88
C ARG A 147 -9.41 15.17 7.28
N GLY A 148 -10.56 14.62 6.95
CA GLY A 148 -11.88 15.21 7.24
C GLY A 148 -12.31 16.32 6.29
N SER A 149 -11.47 16.79 5.36
CA SER A 149 -11.93 17.59 4.24
C SER A 149 -12.59 16.67 3.21
N LEU A 150 -13.86 16.89 2.95
CA LEU A 150 -14.49 16.38 1.74
C LEU A 150 -13.93 17.23 0.60
N GLU A 151 -13.23 16.63 -0.35
CA GLU A 151 -13.00 17.30 -1.63
C GLU A 151 -14.36 17.76 -2.14
N ASN A 152 -14.44 19.04 -2.46
CA ASN A 152 -15.66 19.70 -2.88
C ASN A 152 -16.47 18.84 -3.85
N LYS A 153 -17.79 18.89 -3.65
CA LYS A 153 -18.88 18.24 -4.40
C LYS A 153 -18.93 18.54 -5.91
N ASN A 154 -17.81 18.45 -6.61
CA ASN A 154 -17.75 18.61 -8.08
C ASN A 154 -17.32 17.32 -8.77
N ILE A 155 -17.91 16.18 -8.36
CA ILE A 155 -17.83 14.91 -9.12
C ILE A 155 -19.23 14.54 -9.64
N LEU A 156 -20.01 15.53 -10.03
CA LEU A 156 -21.20 15.39 -10.86
C LEU A 156 -21.22 16.57 -11.85
N ALA A 157 -20.41 16.48 -12.84
CA ALA A 157 -20.59 17.15 -14.12
C ALA A 157 -19.81 16.35 -15.17
#